data_2525c89444dbebe11b0077f4af89d959
#
_entry.id   2525c89444dbebe11b0077f4af89d959
#
_cell.length_a   1.000
_cell.length_b   1.000
_cell.length_c   1.000
_cell.angle_alpha   90.00
_cell.angle_beta   90.00
_cell.angle_gamma   90.00
#
_symmetry.space_group_name_H-M   'P 1'
#
loop_
_entity.id
_entity.type
_entity.pdbx_description
1 polymer ?
#
loop_
_entity_poly.entity_id
_entity_poly.type
_entity_poly.pdbx_seq_one_letter_code
_entity_poly.pdbx_strand_id
1 'polypeptide(L)'
;MENQEPKADTWMSRLRYPVAIFVMSLVVFAIGAGDRLKGPSTDPHFAYLANTYNSMLAATLGSEAAQARRAGKVAFELDRNPPHRNDWASYWELKLKSGEVFRGIWLDRQGSGRFRLLSGQEVVLDAKTLAASQRQQRYFMSFPPAPSVLMMPLAAIWGYQVNDVLFTIVFASLNVMLMFLVLMNFSAMGLGSRTRRENLWLTLLFGFGTVHFWCATLGQVWFTALVMGVTFTLGYVLFTLRRQSLLAGLFMAFAFSTRTPLLFTSAFFYVILLFPNGKFRREGWWDALKEAVLFSTPCLIIGLLLLTQNGMRFESLGEFGHTYLAGGGLQRVQKFGLFDPVFLSKNLTAAFTLLPRFIPHSPFVLISKHGMSLFLTTPAFIYLFRPLARRNSDETFWHRLLWFVVLLTAIPHFFYQNTGYEQFGYRFSLDYTVYLVLLLALGRRPIGWAFKASILAGVAVNAFGVAVFKRVPQMFREEFFV
;
A
#
# COMPACT_ATOMS: atom_id res chain seq x y z
N MET A 1 -1.12 -48.54 -31.24
CA MET A 1 -0.71 -47.21 -30.77
C MET A 1 -1.96 -46.34 -30.85
N GLU A 2 -2.73 -46.26 -29.75
CA GLU A 2 -3.93 -45.42 -29.66
C GLU A 2 -3.49 -43.96 -29.58
N ASN A 3 -3.89 -43.19 -30.56
CA ASN A 3 -3.79 -41.74 -30.56
C ASN A 3 -4.72 -41.23 -29.45
N GLN A 4 -4.18 -40.95 -28.24
CA GLN A 4 -4.88 -40.16 -27.26
C GLN A 4 -4.92 -38.70 -27.77
N GLU A 5 -6.08 -38.29 -28.29
CA GLU A 5 -6.38 -36.88 -28.52
C GLU A 5 -6.09 -36.08 -27.26
N PRO A 6 -5.42 -34.92 -27.33
CA PRO A 6 -5.22 -34.07 -26.16
C PRO A 6 -6.57 -33.67 -25.60
N LYS A 7 -6.90 -34.14 -24.37
CA LYS A 7 -8.11 -33.73 -23.67
C LYS A 7 -8.22 -32.22 -23.72
N ALA A 8 -9.30 -31.73 -24.33
CA ALA A 8 -9.60 -30.31 -24.42
C ALA A 8 -9.45 -29.68 -23.03
N ASP A 9 -8.55 -28.72 -22.96
CA ASP A 9 -8.23 -27.99 -21.70
C ASP A 9 -9.45 -27.11 -21.37
N THR A 10 -10.41 -27.67 -20.64
CA THR A 10 -11.66 -27.00 -20.28
C THR A 10 -11.36 -25.79 -19.41
N TRP A 11 -12.17 -24.73 -19.48
CA TRP A 11 -12.02 -23.54 -18.64
C TRP A 11 -11.91 -23.89 -17.14
N MET A 12 -12.57 -24.94 -16.68
CA MET A 12 -12.48 -25.48 -15.32
C MET A 12 -11.08 -26.01 -14.98
N SER A 13 -10.40 -26.67 -15.92
CA SER A 13 -9.02 -27.16 -15.70
C SER A 13 -8.03 -26.00 -15.56
N ARG A 14 -8.29 -24.87 -16.20
CA ARG A 14 -7.46 -23.65 -16.10
C ARG A 14 -7.66 -22.90 -14.81
N LEU A 15 -8.86 -22.93 -14.20
CA LEU A 15 -9.18 -22.22 -12.97
C LEU A 15 -8.84 -22.97 -11.70
N ARG A 16 -8.69 -24.31 -11.73
CA ARG A 16 -8.47 -25.13 -10.53
C ARG A 16 -7.27 -24.68 -9.68
N TYR A 17 -6.13 -24.34 -10.30
CA TYR A 17 -4.94 -23.89 -9.57
C TYR A 17 -5.14 -22.49 -8.97
N PRO A 18 -5.56 -21.48 -9.71
CA PRO A 18 -5.85 -20.15 -9.13
C PRO A 18 -6.83 -20.21 -7.97
N VAL A 19 -7.96 -20.92 -8.11
CA VAL A 19 -8.96 -21.05 -7.05
C VAL A 19 -8.39 -21.78 -5.84
N ALA A 20 -7.66 -22.89 -6.04
CA ALA A 20 -7.02 -23.61 -4.94
C ALA A 20 -6.00 -22.73 -4.20
N ILE A 21 -5.19 -21.96 -4.90
CA ILE A 21 -4.24 -21.00 -4.32
C ILE A 21 -4.97 -19.95 -3.48
N PHE A 22 -6.06 -19.38 -4.01
CA PHE A 22 -6.87 -18.41 -3.28
C PHE A 22 -7.42 -19.01 -1.98
N VAL A 23 -8.09 -20.15 -2.06
CA VAL A 23 -8.70 -20.80 -0.89
C VAL A 23 -7.65 -21.21 0.15
N MET A 24 -6.54 -21.83 -0.28
CA MET A 24 -5.45 -22.20 0.63
C MET A 24 -4.86 -20.97 1.32
N SER A 25 -4.62 -19.91 0.57
CA SER A 25 -4.09 -18.65 1.13
C SER A 25 -5.05 -18.02 2.11
N LEU A 26 -6.36 -18.03 1.80
CA LEU A 26 -7.42 -17.53 2.67
C LEU A 26 -7.41 -18.27 4.03
N VAL A 27 -7.32 -19.58 4.00
CA VAL A 27 -7.25 -20.41 5.21
C VAL A 27 -5.99 -20.11 6.02
N VAL A 28 -4.81 -20.05 5.36
CA VAL A 28 -3.53 -19.78 6.05
C VAL A 28 -3.53 -18.39 6.68
N PHE A 29 -3.98 -17.36 5.97
CA PHE A 29 -4.06 -16.00 6.52
C PHE A 29 -5.10 -15.89 7.64
N ALA A 30 -6.24 -16.57 7.52
CA ALA A 30 -7.26 -16.58 8.57
C ALA A 30 -6.73 -17.26 9.86
N ILE A 31 -6.03 -18.39 9.74
CA ILE A 31 -5.35 -19.05 10.88
C ILE A 31 -4.30 -18.10 11.48
N GLY A 32 -3.49 -17.45 10.63
CA GLY A 32 -2.48 -16.48 11.06
C GLY A 32 -3.07 -15.26 11.79
N ALA A 33 -4.20 -14.76 11.34
CA ALA A 33 -4.91 -13.66 12.00
C ALA A 33 -5.50 -14.09 13.36
N GLY A 34 -6.09 -15.30 13.44
CA GLY A 34 -6.62 -15.84 14.68
C GLY A 34 -7.60 -14.89 15.37
N ASP A 35 -7.31 -14.50 16.62
CA ASP A 35 -8.16 -13.61 17.42
C ASP A 35 -8.44 -12.23 16.81
N ARG A 36 -7.60 -11.77 15.89
CA ARG A 36 -7.82 -10.50 15.17
C ARG A 36 -9.08 -10.51 14.29
N LEU A 37 -9.60 -11.69 13.98
CA LEU A 37 -10.87 -11.86 13.23
C LEU A 37 -12.13 -11.62 14.07
N LYS A 38 -12.02 -11.48 15.40
CA LYS A 38 -13.18 -11.29 16.28
C LYS A 38 -13.87 -9.93 16.14
N GLY A 39 -13.23 -8.96 15.48
CA GLY A 39 -13.78 -7.62 15.28
C GLY A 39 -12.88 -6.73 14.41
N PRO A 40 -13.23 -5.44 14.29
CA PRO A 40 -12.38 -4.48 13.59
C PRO A 40 -11.04 -4.32 14.31
N SER A 41 -10.00 -3.94 13.53
CA SER A 41 -8.70 -3.60 14.10
C SER A 41 -8.76 -2.32 14.96
N THR A 42 -7.65 -2.00 15.64
CA THR A 42 -7.55 -0.77 16.45
C THR A 42 -7.52 0.51 15.62
N ASP A 43 -7.16 0.42 14.32
CA ASP A 43 -6.99 1.56 13.43
C ASP A 43 -7.78 1.37 12.11
N PRO A 44 -9.14 1.28 12.18
CA PRO A 44 -10.01 0.95 11.06
C PRO A 44 -10.36 2.20 10.22
N HIS A 45 -9.38 3.00 9.83
CA HIS A 45 -9.56 4.29 9.17
C HIS A 45 -10.45 4.20 7.92
N PHE A 46 -10.27 3.14 7.11
CA PHE A 46 -11.05 2.95 5.90
C PHE A 46 -12.54 2.73 6.17
N ALA A 47 -12.89 2.05 7.25
CA ALA A 47 -14.29 1.89 7.66
C ALA A 47 -14.91 3.23 8.08
N TYR A 48 -14.17 4.10 8.75
CA TYR A 48 -14.64 5.44 9.12
C TYR A 48 -14.93 6.29 7.89
N LEU A 49 -14.02 6.35 6.92
CA LEU A 49 -14.25 7.11 5.69
C LEU A 49 -15.35 6.46 4.83
N ALA A 50 -15.45 5.13 4.78
CA ALA A 50 -16.53 4.44 4.06
C ALA A 50 -17.91 4.80 4.62
N ASN A 51 -18.07 4.86 5.97
CA ASN A 51 -19.30 5.34 6.60
C ASN A 51 -19.59 6.80 6.28
N THR A 52 -18.56 7.64 6.25
CA THR A 52 -18.69 9.05 5.85
C THR A 52 -19.17 9.16 4.40
N TYR A 53 -18.59 8.40 3.47
CA TYR A 53 -19.05 8.37 2.07
C TYR A 53 -20.49 7.89 1.93
N ASN A 54 -20.88 6.83 2.65
CA ASN A 54 -22.26 6.35 2.68
C ASN A 54 -23.22 7.43 3.18
N SER A 55 -22.84 8.16 4.23
CA SER A 55 -23.63 9.26 4.79
C SER A 55 -23.73 10.44 3.82
N MET A 56 -22.63 10.80 3.15
CA MET A 56 -22.63 11.85 2.11
C MET A 56 -23.54 11.46 0.94
N LEU A 57 -23.42 10.23 0.45
CA LEU A 57 -24.28 9.72 -0.64
C LEU A 57 -25.74 9.72 -0.24
N ALA A 58 -26.08 9.21 0.95
CA ALA A 58 -27.45 9.19 1.45
C ALA A 58 -28.03 10.60 1.61
N ALA A 59 -27.25 11.57 2.11
CA ALA A 59 -27.66 12.96 2.21
C ALA A 59 -27.94 13.60 0.84
N THR A 60 -27.10 13.30 -0.16
CA THR A 60 -27.28 13.75 -1.55
C THR A 60 -28.55 13.13 -2.19
N LEU A 61 -28.88 11.89 -1.82
CA LEU A 61 -30.09 11.19 -2.27
C LEU A 61 -31.34 11.57 -1.47
N GLY A 62 -31.28 12.55 -0.58
CA GLY A 62 -32.43 13.12 0.12
C GLY A 62 -32.76 12.52 1.49
N SER A 63 -31.86 11.69 2.07
CA SER A 63 -32.08 11.17 3.44
C SER A 63 -31.98 12.27 4.48
N GLU A 64 -33.08 12.64 5.13
CA GLU A 64 -33.13 13.65 6.19
C GLU A 64 -32.20 13.31 7.35
N ALA A 65 -32.15 12.05 7.78
CA ALA A 65 -31.26 11.59 8.85
C ALA A 65 -29.77 11.77 8.48
N ALA A 66 -29.41 11.54 7.24
CA ALA A 66 -28.06 11.76 6.76
C ALA A 66 -27.74 13.24 6.60
N GLN A 67 -28.68 14.05 6.13
CA GLN A 67 -28.57 15.52 6.05
C GLN A 67 -28.37 16.11 7.44
N ALA A 68 -29.18 15.71 8.43
CA ALA A 68 -29.01 16.14 9.82
C ALA A 68 -27.63 15.76 10.41
N ARG A 69 -27.15 14.54 10.11
CA ARG A 69 -25.81 14.08 10.53
C ARG A 69 -24.67 14.89 9.91
N ARG A 70 -24.85 15.33 8.67
CA ARG A 70 -23.87 16.13 7.91
C ARG A 70 -23.99 17.63 8.13
N ALA A 71 -25.03 18.09 8.82
CA ALA A 71 -25.25 19.50 9.09
C ALA A 71 -24.05 20.13 9.83
N GLY A 72 -23.53 21.25 9.30
CA GLY A 72 -22.38 21.96 9.86
C GLY A 72 -21.03 21.26 9.72
N LYS A 73 -20.94 20.12 8.99
CA LYS A 73 -19.68 19.45 8.69
C LYS A 73 -19.05 19.96 7.39
N VAL A 74 -17.73 19.98 7.36
CA VAL A 74 -16.96 20.20 6.13
C VAL A 74 -17.06 18.97 5.22
N ALA A 75 -16.86 19.15 3.93
CA ALA A 75 -16.83 18.04 2.98
C ALA A 75 -15.77 16.99 3.40
N PHE A 76 -16.16 15.72 3.38
CA PHE A 76 -15.32 14.57 3.77
C PHE A 76 -14.84 14.57 5.25
N GLU A 77 -15.31 15.50 6.09
CA GLU A 77 -15.13 15.40 7.53
C GLU A 77 -15.78 14.12 8.06
N LEU A 78 -15.12 13.41 8.96
CA LEU A 78 -15.63 12.16 9.51
C LEU A 78 -16.94 12.37 10.28
N ASP A 79 -17.89 11.47 10.10
CA ASP A 79 -19.16 11.51 10.82
C ASP A 79 -19.01 11.25 12.31
N ARG A 80 -18.02 10.47 12.67
CA ARG A 80 -17.67 10.10 14.03
C ARG A 80 -16.20 10.42 14.29
N ASN A 81 -15.91 11.04 15.44
CA ASN A 81 -14.54 11.28 15.86
C ASN A 81 -13.80 9.96 16.05
N PRO A 82 -12.53 9.88 15.60
CA PRO A 82 -11.73 8.68 15.77
C PRO A 82 -11.47 8.39 17.26
N PRO A 83 -11.36 7.09 17.66
CA PRO A 83 -11.15 6.71 19.05
C PRO A 83 -9.75 7.08 19.55
N HIS A 84 -8.77 7.18 18.64
CA HIS A 84 -7.36 7.48 18.92
C HIS A 84 -6.86 8.56 17.97
N ARG A 85 -5.80 9.29 18.39
CA ARG A 85 -5.16 10.33 17.56
C ARG A 85 -4.02 9.78 16.70
N ASN A 86 -4.15 8.56 16.18
CA ASN A 86 -3.09 7.90 15.45
C ASN A 86 -3.30 8.06 13.93
N ASP A 87 -2.42 8.85 13.28
CA ASP A 87 -2.41 9.08 11.83
C ASP A 87 -3.74 9.60 11.21
N TRP A 88 -4.57 10.29 12.01
CA TRP A 88 -5.71 11.05 11.52
C TRP A 88 -5.28 12.48 11.23
N ALA A 89 -5.70 13.00 10.09
CA ALA A 89 -5.55 14.42 9.83
C ALA A 89 -6.58 15.20 10.65
N SER A 90 -6.16 16.29 11.27
CA SER A 90 -7.08 17.16 12.01
C SER A 90 -6.62 18.61 12.01
N TYR A 91 -7.58 19.49 11.97
CA TYR A 91 -7.38 20.91 12.20
C TYR A 91 -8.46 21.47 13.10
N TRP A 92 -8.24 22.68 13.63
CA TRP A 92 -9.21 23.42 14.41
C TRP A 92 -9.95 24.41 13.54
N GLU A 93 -11.25 24.52 13.73
CA GLU A 93 -12.09 25.59 13.24
C GLU A 93 -12.44 26.49 14.44
N LEU A 94 -12.11 27.76 14.31
CA LEU A 94 -12.36 28.79 15.29
C LEU A 94 -13.38 29.79 14.71
N LYS A 95 -14.58 29.86 15.29
CA LYS A 95 -15.59 30.83 14.91
C LYS A 95 -15.58 31.98 15.91
N LEU A 96 -15.15 33.14 15.45
CA LEU A 96 -15.09 34.36 16.27
C LEU A 96 -16.47 34.97 16.46
N LYS A 97 -16.64 35.82 17.49
CA LYS A 97 -17.86 36.59 17.68
C LYS A 97 -18.17 37.56 16.53
N SER A 98 -17.15 37.98 15.78
CA SER A 98 -17.30 38.77 14.54
C SER A 98 -18.00 38.00 13.41
N GLY A 99 -18.17 36.68 13.53
CA GLY A 99 -18.63 35.81 12.47
C GLY A 99 -17.49 35.26 11.58
N GLU A 100 -16.28 35.73 11.77
CA GLU A 100 -15.08 35.25 11.02
C GLU A 100 -14.72 33.84 11.44
N VAL A 101 -14.30 33.00 10.46
CA VAL A 101 -13.94 31.58 10.67
C VAL A 101 -12.50 31.35 10.27
N PHE A 102 -11.69 30.94 11.24
CA PHE A 102 -10.30 30.53 11.02
C PHE A 102 -10.21 29.00 11.06
N ARG A 103 -9.52 28.41 10.07
CA ARG A 103 -9.22 26.97 9.99
C ARG A 103 -7.74 26.75 9.95
N GLY A 104 -7.20 25.88 10.83
CA GLY A 104 -5.75 25.68 10.89
C GLY A 104 -5.30 24.85 12.10
N ILE A 105 -4.01 24.95 12.41
CA ILE A 105 -3.36 24.22 13.50
C ILE A 105 -2.68 25.16 14.50
N TRP A 106 -2.66 24.76 15.77
CA TRP A 106 -1.87 25.43 16.78
C TRP A 106 -0.38 25.13 16.57
N LEU A 107 0.46 26.15 16.55
CA LEU A 107 1.92 26.01 16.42
C LEU A 107 2.57 25.70 17.76
N ASP A 108 2.00 26.19 18.83
CA ASP A 108 2.44 25.96 20.20
C ASP A 108 1.51 25.00 20.92
N ARG A 109 1.75 24.70 22.19
CA ARG A 109 0.83 23.92 23.02
C ARG A 109 -0.54 24.63 23.02
N GLN A 110 -1.60 23.85 22.90
CA GLN A 110 -2.97 24.36 22.79
C GLN A 110 -3.24 25.54 23.75
N GLY A 111 -3.54 26.72 23.17
CA GLY A 111 -3.88 27.93 23.93
C GLY A 111 -2.86 29.05 23.96
N SER A 112 -1.69 28.92 23.31
CA SER A 112 -0.63 29.96 23.30
C SER A 112 -0.90 31.14 22.33
N GLY A 113 -1.93 31.06 21.49
CA GLY A 113 -2.31 32.13 20.57
C GLY A 113 -1.70 32.10 19.19
N ARG A 114 -0.63 31.36 18.93
CA ARG A 114 -0.03 31.20 17.59
C ARG A 114 -0.76 30.10 16.79
N PHE A 115 -1.37 30.52 15.70
CA PHE A 115 -2.23 29.67 14.88
C PHE A 115 -1.83 29.79 13.41
N ARG A 116 -1.56 28.67 12.74
CA ARG A 116 -1.30 28.64 11.31
C ARG A 116 -2.56 28.23 10.58
N LEU A 117 -3.05 29.12 9.71
CA LEU A 117 -4.19 28.86 8.84
C LEU A 117 -3.88 27.76 7.81
N LEU A 118 -4.92 27.17 7.23
CA LEU A 118 -4.77 26.21 6.12
C LEU A 118 -4.08 26.85 4.90
N SER A 119 -4.23 28.17 4.72
CA SER A 119 -3.50 28.95 3.70
C SER A 119 -1.99 29.05 3.94
N GLY A 120 -1.49 28.62 5.11
CA GLY A 120 -0.10 28.75 5.53
C GLY A 120 0.23 30.03 6.29
N GLN A 121 -0.65 31.04 6.30
CA GLN A 121 -0.47 32.28 7.03
C GLN A 121 -0.49 32.01 8.55
N GLU A 122 0.43 32.65 9.29
CA GLU A 122 0.44 32.59 10.76
C GLU A 122 -0.28 33.82 11.34
N VAL A 123 -1.15 33.59 12.29
CA VAL A 123 -1.89 34.60 13.03
C VAL A 123 -1.64 34.43 14.52
N VAL A 124 -1.60 35.55 15.25
CA VAL A 124 -1.54 35.55 16.70
C VAL A 124 -2.90 36.01 17.23
N LEU A 125 -3.56 35.15 17.98
CA LEU A 125 -4.86 35.41 18.56
C LEU A 125 -4.68 35.75 20.05
N ASP A 126 -5.20 36.91 20.47
CA ASP A 126 -5.16 37.30 21.87
C ASP A 126 -6.06 36.41 22.74
N ALA A 127 -5.75 36.36 24.04
CA ALA A 127 -6.47 35.52 24.98
C ALA A 127 -7.97 35.86 25.08
N LYS A 128 -8.34 37.13 24.88
CA LYS A 128 -9.73 37.60 24.95
C LYS A 128 -10.53 37.11 23.73
N THR A 129 -9.97 37.22 22.53
CA THR A 129 -10.53 36.68 21.29
C THR A 129 -10.68 35.18 21.38
N LEU A 130 -9.66 34.48 21.90
CA LEU A 130 -9.69 33.04 22.08
C LEU A 130 -10.77 32.59 23.09
N ALA A 131 -10.89 33.28 24.22
CA ALA A 131 -11.91 32.96 25.23
C ALA A 131 -13.35 33.16 24.69
N ALA A 132 -13.51 34.03 23.72
CA ALA A 132 -14.80 34.35 23.11
C ALA A 132 -15.13 33.53 21.84
N SER A 133 -14.21 32.71 21.37
CA SER A 133 -14.37 31.88 20.14
C SER A 133 -15.04 30.53 20.45
N GLN A 134 -15.87 30.07 19.51
CA GLN A 134 -16.29 28.67 19.47
C GLN A 134 -15.19 27.85 18.77
N ARG A 135 -14.81 26.76 19.39
CA ARG A 135 -13.69 25.90 18.89
C ARG A 135 -14.20 24.52 18.60
N GLN A 136 -13.93 24.03 17.38
CA GLN A 136 -14.28 22.70 16.98
C GLN A 136 -13.07 22.04 16.31
N GLN A 137 -12.68 20.85 16.75
CA GLN A 137 -11.68 20.03 16.06
C GLN A 137 -12.37 19.18 15.01
N ARG A 138 -11.88 19.25 13.78
CA ARG A 138 -12.39 18.50 12.63
C ARG A 138 -11.41 17.40 12.26
N TYR A 139 -11.93 16.22 11.95
CA TYR A 139 -11.13 15.03 11.67
C TYR A 139 -11.36 14.52 10.27
N PHE A 140 -10.26 14.13 9.62
CA PHE A 140 -10.23 13.60 8.26
C PHE A 140 -9.29 12.40 8.19
N MET A 141 -9.49 11.54 7.20
CA MET A 141 -8.54 10.50 6.88
C MET A 141 -7.40 11.07 6.04
N SER A 142 -6.15 10.80 6.41
CA SER A 142 -4.94 11.23 5.69
C SER A 142 -4.49 10.27 4.59
N PHE A 143 -5.07 9.07 4.52
CA PHE A 143 -4.73 8.06 3.52
C PHE A 143 -5.57 8.21 2.26
N PRO A 144 -5.04 7.80 1.07
CA PRO A 144 -5.81 7.76 -0.16
C PRO A 144 -7.03 6.84 -0.05
N PRO A 145 -8.17 7.19 -0.69
CA PRO A 145 -9.48 6.69 -0.31
C PRO A 145 -9.94 5.38 -0.98
N ALA A 146 -9.23 4.82 -1.97
CA ALA A 146 -9.73 3.68 -2.73
C ALA A 146 -10.16 2.48 -1.86
N PRO A 147 -9.44 2.09 -0.78
CA PRO A 147 -9.92 1.04 0.09
C PRO A 147 -11.26 1.36 0.76
N SER A 148 -11.50 2.61 1.12
CA SER A 148 -12.78 3.05 1.71
C SER A 148 -13.93 2.94 0.72
N VAL A 149 -13.70 3.28 -0.54
CA VAL A 149 -14.71 3.15 -1.61
C VAL A 149 -15.14 1.69 -1.77
N LEU A 150 -14.18 0.76 -1.81
CA LEU A 150 -14.48 -0.67 -1.88
C LEU A 150 -15.10 -1.23 -0.60
N MET A 151 -14.89 -0.57 0.53
CA MET A 151 -15.46 -0.96 1.82
C MET A 151 -16.88 -0.39 2.03
N MET A 152 -17.34 0.58 1.22
CA MET A 152 -18.67 1.20 1.35
C MET A 152 -19.83 0.20 1.46
N PRO A 153 -19.92 -0.88 0.62
CA PRO A 153 -21.01 -1.84 0.76
C PRO A 153 -21.00 -2.58 2.11
N LEU A 154 -19.81 -2.91 2.60
CA LEU A 154 -19.64 -3.56 3.91
C LEU A 154 -20.00 -2.58 5.04
N ALA A 155 -19.58 -1.33 4.93
CA ALA A 155 -19.90 -0.29 5.89
C ALA A 155 -21.38 0.07 5.90
N ALA A 156 -22.11 -0.07 4.80
CA ALA A 156 -23.56 0.08 4.75
C ALA A 156 -24.28 -0.97 5.60
N ILE A 157 -23.72 -2.19 5.72
CA ILE A 157 -24.31 -3.29 6.47
C ILE A 157 -23.85 -3.29 7.94
N TRP A 158 -22.53 -3.19 8.18
CA TRP A 158 -21.92 -3.36 9.50
C TRP A 158 -21.48 -2.04 10.16
N GLY A 159 -21.65 -0.89 9.48
CA GLY A 159 -21.25 0.42 10.00
C GLY A 159 -19.76 0.44 10.38
N TYR A 160 -19.47 0.93 11.58
CA TYR A 160 -18.11 0.98 12.13
C TYR A 160 -17.58 -0.38 12.63
N GLN A 161 -18.39 -1.44 12.60
CA GLN A 161 -18.01 -2.79 12.99
C GLN A 161 -17.49 -3.62 11.81
N VAL A 162 -17.25 -3.03 10.65
CA VAL A 162 -16.60 -3.70 9.53
C VAL A 162 -15.28 -4.30 9.97
N ASN A 163 -15.13 -5.61 9.77
CA ASN A 163 -13.91 -6.33 10.08
C ASN A 163 -12.88 -6.10 8.95
N ASP A 164 -12.02 -5.09 9.14
CA ASP A 164 -10.97 -4.72 8.19
C ASP A 164 -9.83 -5.76 8.11
N VAL A 165 -9.69 -6.62 9.13
CA VAL A 165 -8.75 -7.76 9.08
C VAL A 165 -9.23 -8.80 8.06
N LEU A 166 -10.51 -9.19 8.12
CA LEU A 166 -11.10 -10.12 7.16
C LEU A 166 -11.05 -9.54 5.74
N PHE A 167 -11.39 -8.27 5.60
CA PHE A 167 -11.29 -7.54 4.34
C PHE A 167 -9.86 -7.61 3.76
N THR A 168 -8.84 -7.34 4.58
CA THR A 168 -7.43 -7.42 4.19
C THR A 168 -7.02 -8.83 3.77
N ILE A 169 -7.45 -9.87 4.51
CA ILE A 169 -7.16 -11.28 4.20
C ILE A 169 -7.72 -11.69 2.84
N VAL A 170 -8.92 -11.26 2.50
CA VAL A 170 -9.53 -11.56 1.18
C VAL A 170 -8.66 -10.98 0.06
N PHE A 171 -8.23 -9.71 0.16
CA PHE A 171 -7.34 -9.10 -0.82
C PHE A 171 -5.93 -9.73 -0.81
N ALA A 172 -5.41 -10.09 0.34
CA ALA A 172 -4.13 -10.80 0.43
C ALA A 172 -4.17 -12.16 -0.28
N SER A 173 -5.27 -12.90 -0.14
CA SER A 173 -5.47 -14.19 -0.82
C SER A 173 -5.60 -14.00 -2.34
N LEU A 174 -6.30 -12.95 -2.76
CA LEU A 174 -6.37 -12.53 -4.15
C LEU A 174 -4.98 -12.19 -4.70
N ASN A 175 -4.11 -11.56 -3.90
CA ASN A 175 -2.74 -11.24 -4.30
C ASN A 175 -1.93 -12.49 -4.61
N VAL A 176 -2.01 -13.54 -3.78
CA VAL A 176 -1.27 -14.80 -4.03
C VAL A 176 -1.76 -15.46 -5.32
N MET A 177 -3.08 -15.46 -5.53
CA MET A 177 -3.68 -15.97 -6.77
C MET A 177 -3.25 -15.14 -8.00
N LEU A 178 -3.33 -13.80 -7.92
CA LEU A 178 -2.95 -12.91 -9.02
C LEU A 178 -1.46 -13.00 -9.34
N MET A 179 -0.58 -13.14 -8.34
CA MET A 179 0.85 -13.35 -8.57
C MET A 179 1.09 -14.62 -9.37
N PHE A 180 0.41 -15.72 -9.03
CA PHE A 180 0.49 -16.95 -9.84
C PHE A 180 0.06 -16.70 -11.29
N LEU A 181 -1.04 -15.99 -11.51
CA LEU A 181 -1.52 -15.66 -12.87
C LEU A 181 -0.55 -14.75 -13.63
N VAL A 182 0.05 -13.76 -12.97
CA VAL A 182 1.09 -12.89 -13.56
C VAL A 182 2.31 -13.72 -13.96
N LEU A 183 2.80 -14.60 -13.09
CA LEU A 183 3.95 -15.48 -13.37
C LEU A 183 3.67 -16.45 -14.51
N MET A 184 2.47 -17.03 -14.56
CA MET A 184 2.07 -17.91 -15.67
C MET A 184 1.99 -17.14 -17.00
N ASN A 185 1.48 -15.91 -16.98
CA ASN A 185 1.42 -15.06 -18.17
C ASN A 185 2.84 -14.64 -18.62
N PHE A 186 3.71 -14.27 -17.68
CA PHE A 186 5.11 -13.92 -17.93
C PHE A 186 5.88 -15.07 -18.57
N SER A 187 5.68 -16.32 -18.08
CA SER A 187 6.26 -17.52 -18.67
C SER A 187 5.69 -17.82 -20.06
N ALA A 188 4.39 -17.60 -20.28
CA ALA A 188 3.75 -17.81 -21.58
C ALA A 188 4.26 -16.82 -22.66
N MET A 189 4.73 -15.64 -22.24
CA MET A 189 5.41 -14.68 -23.14
C MET A 189 6.85 -15.06 -23.47
N GLY A 190 7.36 -16.18 -22.96
CA GLY A 190 8.75 -16.61 -23.14
C GLY A 190 9.75 -15.90 -22.24
N LEU A 191 9.28 -15.05 -21.34
CA LEU A 191 10.10 -14.28 -20.39
C LEU A 191 10.37 -15.13 -19.14
N GLY A 192 11.41 -15.93 -19.13
CA GLY A 192 11.82 -16.68 -17.95
C GLY A 192 11.75 -18.20 -18.05
N SER A 193 11.10 -18.77 -19.06
CA SER A 193 11.03 -20.23 -19.33
C SER A 193 10.73 -21.08 -18.07
N ARG A 194 9.83 -20.59 -17.18
CA ARG A 194 9.51 -21.25 -15.92
C ARG A 194 8.41 -22.30 -16.11
N THR A 195 8.63 -23.46 -15.51
CA THR A 195 7.58 -24.47 -15.37
C THR A 195 6.49 -24.00 -14.38
N ARG A 196 5.29 -24.58 -14.48
CA ARG A 196 4.22 -24.32 -13.50
C ARG A 196 4.69 -24.59 -12.06
N ARG A 197 5.49 -25.64 -11.82
CA ARG A 197 6.02 -25.96 -10.50
C ARG A 197 6.97 -24.88 -9.97
N GLU A 198 7.79 -24.30 -10.82
CA GLU A 198 8.68 -23.20 -10.45
C GLU A 198 7.90 -21.93 -10.16
N ASN A 199 6.85 -21.62 -10.94
CA ASN A 199 5.95 -20.51 -10.67
C ASN A 199 5.21 -20.69 -9.34
N LEU A 200 4.85 -21.90 -8.93
CA LEU A 200 4.29 -22.17 -7.59
C LEU A 200 5.30 -21.88 -6.48
N TRP A 201 6.60 -22.19 -6.65
CA TRP A 201 7.63 -21.80 -5.67
C TRP A 201 7.78 -20.28 -5.54
N LEU A 202 7.74 -19.55 -6.65
CA LEU A 202 7.78 -18.09 -6.65
C LEU A 202 6.50 -17.49 -6.07
N THR A 203 5.35 -18.11 -6.27
CA THR A 203 4.08 -17.73 -5.65
C THR A 203 4.11 -17.95 -4.14
N LEU A 204 4.67 -19.09 -3.68
CA LEU A 204 4.90 -19.37 -2.26
C LEU A 204 5.86 -18.33 -1.64
N LEU A 205 6.95 -18.01 -2.32
CA LEU A 205 7.85 -16.93 -1.91
C LEU A 205 7.09 -15.62 -1.72
N PHE A 206 6.34 -15.19 -2.74
CA PHE A 206 5.61 -13.94 -2.69
C PHE A 206 4.61 -13.90 -1.53
N GLY A 207 3.73 -14.90 -1.43
CA GLY A 207 2.62 -14.91 -0.48
C GLY A 207 3.05 -15.06 0.97
N PHE A 208 4.06 -15.89 1.22
CA PHE A 208 4.42 -16.35 2.56
C PHE A 208 5.88 -16.14 2.94
N GLY A 209 6.78 -16.04 1.96
CA GLY A 209 8.21 -15.83 2.18
C GLY A 209 8.66 -14.38 2.11
N THR A 210 7.73 -13.43 2.01
CA THR A 210 7.97 -11.98 2.06
C THR A 210 7.18 -11.34 3.19
N VAL A 211 7.42 -10.06 3.41
CA VAL A 211 6.67 -9.25 4.40
C VAL A 211 5.15 -9.21 4.12
N HIS A 212 4.70 -9.66 2.95
CA HIS A 212 3.29 -9.81 2.63
C HIS A 212 2.56 -10.67 3.66
N PHE A 213 3.18 -11.76 4.15
CA PHE A 213 2.55 -12.73 5.05
C PHE A 213 2.06 -12.07 6.35
N TRP A 214 2.94 -11.39 7.07
CA TRP A 214 2.53 -10.77 8.34
C TRP A 214 1.65 -9.54 8.14
N CYS A 215 1.87 -8.75 7.05
CA CYS A 215 0.99 -7.64 6.71
C CYS A 215 -0.44 -8.10 6.43
N ALA A 216 -0.61 -9.25 5.75
CA ALA A 216 -1.90 -9.81 5.37
C ALA A 216 -2.81 -10.11 6.58
N THR A 217 -2.24 -10.36 7.77
CA THR A 217 -2.97 -10.85 8.95
C THR A 217 -3.37 -9.75 9.94
N LEU A 218 -3.16 -8.47 9.60
CA LEU A 218 -3.28 -7.39 10.59
C LEU A 218 -4.53 -6.52 10.42
N GLY A 219 -5.01 -6.30 9.22
CA GLY A 219 -5.90 -5.16 8.99
C GLY A 219 -5.16 -3.86 9.30
N GLN A 220 -5.83 -2.89 9.91
CA GLN A 220 -5.34 -1.53 10.16
C GLN A 220 -5.03 -0.78 8.86
N VAL A 221 -5.11 0.53 8.90
CA VAL A 221 -4.99 1.37 7.69
C VAL A 221 -3.70 1.12 6.91
N TRP A 222 -2.57 0.99 7.60
CA TRP A 222 -1.25 0.86 6.95
C TRP A 222 -1.09 -0.45 6.21
N PHE A 223 -1.56 -1.55 6.79
CA PHE A 223 -1.37 -2.90 6.22
C PHE A 223 -2.42 -3.20 5.16
N THR A 224 -3.67 -2.79 5.40
CA THR A 224 -4.74 -2.86 4.39
C THR A 224 -4.37 -2.08 3.14
N ALA A 225 -3.84 -0.84 3.27
CA ALA A 225 -3.38 -0.05 2.13
C ALA A 225 -2.25 -0.74 1.37
N LEU A 226 -1.27 -1.33 2.06
CA LEU A 226 -0.16 -2.06 1.42
C LEU A 226 -0.68 -3.28 0.65
N VAL A 227 -1.50 -4.12 1.28
CA VAL A 227 -2.05 -5.34 0.67
C VAL A 227 -2.92 -5.02 -0.54
N MET A 228 -3.80 -4.02 -0.44
CA MET A 228 -4.65 -3.61 -1.56
C MET A 228 -3.85 -2.92 -2.67
N GLY A 229 -2.82 -2.13 -2.31
CA GLY A 229 -1.89 -1.56 -3.28
C GLY A 229 -1.24 -2.65 -4.13
N VAL A 230 -0.83 -3.77 -3.51
CA VAL A 230 -0.31 -4.96 -4.22
C VAL A 230 -1.37 -5.58 -5.13
N THR A 231 -2.63 -5.68 -4.69
CA THR A 231 -3.72 -6.22 -5.53
C THR A 231 -3.87 -5.44 -6.83
N PHE A 232 -3.92 -4.12 -6.71
CA PHE A 232 -4.07 -3.26 -7.88
C PHE A 232 -2.82 -3.24 -8.75
N THR A 233 -1.62 -3.30 -8.16
CA THR A 233 -0.37 -3.44 -8.90
C THR A 233 -0.32 -4.75 -9.69
N LEU A 234 -0.75 -5.87 -9.10
CA LEU A 234 -0.80 -7.16 -9.79
C LEU A 234 -1.80 -7.16 -10.95
N GLY A 235 -3.00 -6.58 -10.74
CA GLY A 235 -3.97 -6.38 -11.81
C GLY A 235 -3.42 -5.48 -12.92
N TYR A 236 -2.80 -4.37 -12.56
CA TYR A 236 -2.13 -3.45 -13.48
C TYR A 236 -1.07 -4.16 -14.32
N VAL A 237 -0.15 -4.90 -13.69
CA VAL A 237 0.89 -5.67 -14.38
C VAL A 237 0.28 -6.71 -15.30
N LEU A 238 -0.70 -7.48 -14.82
CA LEU A 238 -1.37 -8.53 -15.59
C LEU A 238 -2.02 -7.97 -16.88
N PHE A 239 -2.76 -6.88 -16.77
CA PHE A 239 -3.44 -6.27 -17.91
C PHE A 239 -2.47 -5.53 -18.84
N THR A 240 -1.38 -4.97 -18.33
CA THR A 240 -0.29 -4.43 -19.16
C THR A 240 0.35 -5.53 -20.00
N LEU A 241 0.68 -6.68 -19.39
CA LEU A 241 1.24 -7.82 -20.12
C LEU A 241 0.26 -8.40 -21.17
N ARG A 242 -1.04 -8.28 -20.93
CA ARG A 242 -2.11 -8.69 -21.86
C ARG A 242 -2.49 -7.63 -22.89
N ARG A 243 -1.80 -6.48 -22.90
CA ARG A 243 -2.08 -5.35 -23.78
C ARG A 243 -3.53 -4.83 -23.69
N GLN A 244 -4.09 -4.85 -22.49
CA GLN A 244 -5.43 -4.31 -22.19
C GLN A 244 -5.31 -2.97 -21.47
N SER A 245 -4.96 -1.92 -22.23
CA SER A 245 -4.52 -0.63 -21.70
C SER A 245 -5.55 0.08 -20.83
N LEU A 246 -6.84 0.03 -21.17
CA LEU A 246 -7.90 0.61 -20.34
C LEU A 246 -7.99 -0.05 -18.97
N LEU A 247 -7.95 -1.39 -18.91
CA LEU A 247 -7.98 -2.13 -17.65
C LEU A 247 -6.69 -1.92 -16.86
N ALA A 248 -5.53 -1.90 -17.53
CA ALA A 248 -4.27 -1.57 -16.90
C ALA A 248 -4.32 -0.17 -16.25
N GLY A 249 -4.86 0.83 -16.95
CA GLY A 249 -5.06 2.17 -16.45
C GLY A 249 -6.03 2.25 -15.27
N LEU A 250 -7.13 1.49 -15.32
CA LEU A 250 -8.09 1.42 -14.22
C LEU A 250 -7.44 0.83 -12.95
N PHE A 251 -6.70 -0.28 -13.07
CA PHE A 251 -5.99 -0.87 -11.94
C PHE A 251 -4.86 0.04 -11.43
N MET A 252 -4.17 0.77 -12.30
CA MET A 252 -3.19 1.79 -11.90
C MET A 252 -3.86 2.94 -11.15
N ALA A 253 -5.02 3.40 -11.60
CA ALA A 253 -5.78 4.45 -10.92
C ALA A 253 -6.16 4.03 -9.50
N PHE A 254 -6.62 2.80 -9.30
CA PHE A 254 -6.86 2.24 -7.97
C PHE A 254 -5.58 2.04 -7.16
N ALA A 255 -4.46 1.67 -7.81
CA ALA A 255 -3.19 1.50 -7.12
C ALA A 255 -2.72 2.80 -6.45
N PHE A 256 -2.58 3.90 -7.21
CA PHE A 256 -2.12 5.16 -6.62
C PHE A 256 -3.17 5.84 -5.73
N SER A 257 -4.48 5.61 -5.95
CA SER A 257 -5.54 6.05 -5.05
C SER A 257 -5.68 5.18 -3.78
N THR A 258 -4.86 4.15 -3.67
CA THR A 258 -4.63 3.37 -2.44
C THR A 258 -3.32 3.77 -1.77
N ARG A 259 -2.26 3.97 -2.56
CA ARG A 259 -0.91 4.36 -2.11
C ARG A 259 -0.23 5.22 -3.18
N THR A 260 -0.06 6.48 -2.88
CA THR A 260 0.51 7.46 -3.83
C THR A 260 1.84 7.04 -4.48
N PRO A 261 2.82 6.38 -3.78
CA PRO A 261 4.05 5.96 -4.42
C PRO A 261 3.88 4.97 -5.58
N LEU A 262 2.76 4.25 -5.64
CA LEU A 262 2.49 3.31 -6.73
C LEU A 262 2.29 4.01 -8.09
N LEU A 263 2.02 5.33 -8.10
CA LEU A 263 1.99 6.11 -9.34
C LEU A 263 3.29 5.97 -10.14
N PHE A 264 4.43 5.89 -9.47
CA PHE A 264 5.73 5.72 -10.12
C PHE A 264 5.86 4.40 -10.89
N THR A 265 5.10 3.38 -10.53
CA THR A 265 5.08 2.10 -11.25
C THR A 265 4.45 2.20 -12.63
N SER A 266 3.71 3.29 -12.94
CA SER A 266 3.16 3.56 -14.29
C SER A 266 4.23 3.59 -15.38
N ALA A 267 5.48 3.87 -15.02
CA ALA A 267 6.63 3.78 -15.90
C ALA A 267 6.76 2.40 -16.58
N PHE A 268 6.33 1.32 -15.93
CA PHE A 268 6.32 -0.02 -16.51
C PHE A 268 5.48 -0.08 -17.81
N PHE A 269 4.28 0.50 -17.79
CA PHE A 269 3.42 0.55 -18.98
C PHE A 269 4.03 1.41 -20.09
N TYR A 270 4.42 2.64 -19.76
CA TYR A 270 4.92 3.58 -20.76
C TYR A 270 6.22 3.13 -21.40
N VAL A 271 7.14 2.52 -20.63
CA VAL A 271 8.39 1.99 -21.21
C VAL A 271 8.10 0.83 -22.15
N ILE A 272 7.18 -0.11 -21.81
CA ILE A 272 6.78 -1.18 -22.72
C ILE A 272 6.12 -0.62 -23.99
N LEU A 273 5.31 0.42 -23.85
CA LEU A 273 4.64 1.08 -24.96
C LEU A 273 5.63 1.76 -25.92
N LEU A 274 6.62 2.46 -25.36
CA LEU A 274 7.62 3.25 -26.13
C LEU A 274 8.75 2.38 -26.66
N PHE A 275 9.05 1.25 -26.02
CA PHE A 275 10.15 0.35 -26.39
C PHE A 275 9.64 -1.08 -26.63
N PRO A 276 8.77 -1.31 -27.63
CA PRO A 276 8.34 -2.65 -27.97
C PRO A 276 9.55 -3.52 -28.34
N ASN A 277 9.67 -4.69 -27.71
CA ASN A 277 10.80 -5.60 -27.89
C ASN A 277 12.19 -4.96 -27.59
N GLY A 278 12.22 -4.00 -26.67
CA GLY A 278 13.45 -3.32 -26.25
C GLY A 278 14.02 -2.30 -27.22
N LYS A 279 13.33 -2.01 -28.32
CA LYS A 279 13.72 -1.01 -29.32
C LYS A 279 12.76 0.17 -29.28
N PHE A 280 13.31 1.39 -29.41
CA PHE A 280 12.48 2.58 -29.46
C PHE A 280 11.49 2.49 -30.62
N ARG A 281 10.22 2.79 -30.36
CA ARG A 281 9.14 2.77 -31.35
C ARG A 281 9.38 3.82 -32.42
N ARG A 282 9.47 3.40 -33.68
CA ARG A 282 9.64 4.29 -34.83
C ARG A 282 8.36 4.47 -35.65
N GLU A 283 7.46 3.51 -35.58
CA GLU A 283 6.22 3.43 -36.34
C GLU A 283 5.01 3.15 -35.45
N GLY A 284 3.80 3.34 -35.95
CA GLY A 284 2.57 3.07 -35.25
C GLY A 284 2.31 4.01 -34.06
N TRP A 285 2.70 5.27 -34.17
CA TRP A 285 2.51 6.27 -33.11
C TRP A 285 1.07 6.55 -32.77
N TRP A 286 0.16 6.46 -33.75
CA TRP A 286 -1.27 6.64 -33.50
C TRP A 286 -1.84 5.54 -32.62
N ASP A 287 -1.43 4.29 -32.84
CA ASP A 287 -1.82 3.17 -31.97
C ASP A 287 -1.22 3.34 -30.57
N ALA A 288 0.05 3.76 -30.49
CA ALA A 288 0.69 4.05 -29.21
C ALA A 288 -0.02 5.18 -28.45
N LEU A 289 -0.40 6.25 -29.16
CA LEU A 289 -1.15 7.37 -28.56
C LEU A 289 -2.52 6.89 -28.06
N LYS A 290 -3.24 6.10 -28.87
CA LYS A 290 -4.52 5.51 -28.46
C LYS A 290 -4.37 4.68 -27.19
N GLU A 291 -3.37 3.78 -27.11
CA GLU A 291 -3.08 2.97 -25.93
C GLU A 291 -2.71 3.83 -24.72
N ALA A 292 -1.89 4.86 -24.91
CA ALA A 292 -1.52 5.82 -23.87
C ALA A 292 -2.76 6.58 -23.35
N VAL A 293 -3.65 7.04 -24.22
CA VAL A 293 -4.90 7.72 -23.84
C VAL A 293 -5.82 6.78 -23.08
N LEU A 294 -6.02 5.54 -23.56
CA LEU A 294 -6.84 4.54 -22.87
C LEU A 294 -6.31 4.24 -21.47
N PHE A 295 -4.99 4.13 -21.31
CA PHE A 295 -4.36 3.91 -20.01
C PHE A 295 -4.47 5.15 -19.11
N SER A 296 -4.22 6.34 -19.65
CA SER A 296 -4.15 7.57 -18.85
C SER A 296 -5.52 8.07 -18.41
N THR A 297 -6.58 7.83 -19.18
CA THR A 297 -7.92 8.36 -18.91
C THR A 297 -8.44 8.02 -17.52
N PRO A 298 -8.49 6.75 -17.06
CA PRO A 298 -8.93 6.46 -15.70
C PRO A 298 -7.98 7.04 -14.65
N CYS A 299 -6.67 7.11 -14.92
CA CYS A 299 -5.71 7.71 -14.03
C CYS A 299 -5.96 9.22 -13.85
N LEU A 300 -6.24 9.94 -14.93
CA LEU A 300 -6.54 11.37 -14.87
C LEU A 300 -7.86 11.65 -14.16
N ILE A 301 -8.91 10.88 -14.45
CA ILE A 301 -10.21 11.03 -13.79
C ILE A 301 -10.06 10.85 -12.28
N ILE A 302 -9.48 9.75 -11.83
CA ILE A 302 -9.29 9.47 -10.40
C ILE A 302 -8.32 10.49 -9.77
N GLY A 303 -7.25 10.87 -10.48
CA GLY A 303 -6.33 11.90 -10.02
C GLY A 303 -7.02 13.24 -9.77
N LEU A 304 -7.85 13.71 -10.71
CA LEU A 304 -8.64 14.93 -10.54
C LEU A 304 -9.62 14.84 -9.38
N LEU A 305 -10.29 13.70 -9.20
CA LEU A 305 -11.18 13.48 -8.04
C LEU A 305 -10.42 13.56 -6.72
N LEU A 306 -9.20 13.02 -6.62
CA LEU A 306 -8.35 13.10 -5.43
C LEU A 306 -7.90 14.54 -5.15
N LEU A 307 -7.48 15.28 -6.17
CA LEU A 307 -7.10 16.68 -6.03
C LEU A 307 -8.29 17.53 -5.57
N THR A 308 -9.47 17.31 -6.15
CA THR A 308 -10.71 17.99 -5.73
C THR A 308 -11.05 17.66 -4.27
N GLN A 309 -10.97 16.40 -3.88
CA GLN A 309 -11.19 15.98 -2.50
C GLN A 309 -10.21 16.66 -1.53
N ASN A 310 -8.95 16.82 -1.91
CA ASN A 310 -7.96 17.54 -1.12
C ASN A 310 -8.32 19.01 -0.97
N GLY A 311 -8.65 19.69 -2.07
CA GLY A 311 -9.08 21.09 -2.06
C GLY A 311 -10.28 21.33 -1.15
N MET A 312 -11.26 20.44 -1.19
CA MET A 312 -12.47 20.53 -0.35
C MET A 312 -12.21 20.29 1.14
N ARG A 313 -11.17 19.53 1.50
CA ARG A 313 -10.80 19.22 2.90
C ARG A 313 -9.85 20.25 3.50
N PHE A 314 -8.82 20.63 2.73
CA PHE A 314 -7.65 21.34 3.24
C PHE A 314 -7.37 22.68 2.53
N GLU A 315 -8.29 23.13 1.67
CA GLU A 315 -8.13 24.36 0.86
C GLU A 315 -6.87 24.35 -0.02
N SER A 316 -6.32 23.15 -0.29
CA SER A 316 -5.12 22.93 -1.10
C SER A 316 -5.23 21.63 -1.87
N LEU A 317 -5.02 21.68 -3.20
CA LEU A 317 -5.08 20.49 -4.07
C LEU A 317 -3.97 19.50 -3.77
N GLY A 318 -2.79 19.96 -3.34
CA GLY A 318 -1.62 19.12 -3.06
C GLY A 318 -1.54 18.57 -1.64
N GLU A 319 -2.47 18.93 -0.74
CA GLU A 319 -2.43 18.51 0.66
C GLU A 319 -3.27 17.24 0.89
N PHE A 320 -2.60 16.16 1.25
CA PHE A 320 -3.24 14.87 1.54
C PHE A 320 -3.62 14.69 3.02
N GLY A 321 -3.34 15.67 3.86
CA GLY A 321 -3.58 15.63 5.29
C GLY A 321 -2.39 15.16 6.12
N HIS A 322 -1.26 14.84 5.50
CA HIS A 322 -0.07 14.38 6.22
C HIS A 322 0.61 15.49 7.02
N THR A 323 0.46 16.77 6.63
CA THR A 323 0.95 17.92 7.38
C THR A 323 0.06 18.27 8.58
N TYR A 324 -1.13 17.68 8.65
CA TYR A 324 -2.11 17.87 9.72
C TYR A 324 -2.30 16.63 10.60
N LEU A 325 -1.34 15.70 10.60
CA LEU A 325 -1.41 14.50 11.42
C LEU A 325 -1.43 14.85 12.91
N ALA A 326 -2.40 14.31 13.62
CA ALA A 326 -2.43 14.38 15.07
C ALA A 326 -1.46 13.35 15.64
N GLY A 327 -0.36 13.80 16.27
CA GLY A 327 0.62 12.91 16.92
C GLY A 327 2.07 13.38 16.82
N GLY A 328 3.00 12.56 17.32
CA GLY A 328 4.41 12.93 17.47
C GLY A 328 5.23 13.12 16.17
N GLY A 329 4.66 12.79 15.00
CA GLY A 329 5.29 13.04 13.70
C GLY A 329 5.23 14.49 13.23
N LEU A 330 4.29 15.28 13.76
CA LEU A 330 4.01 16.64 13.29
C LEU A 330 5.23 17.56 13.34
N GLN A 331 5.96 17.59 14.45
CA GLN A 331 7.15 18.46 14.62
C GLN A 331 8.23 18.13 13.58
N ARG A 332 8.45 16.86 13.28
CA ARG A 332 9.42 16.40 12.28
C ARG A 332 9.01 16.84 10.87
N VAL A 333 7.74 16.66 10.52
CA VAL A 333 7.19 17.10 9.23
C VAL A 333 7.23 18.63 9.10
N GLN A 334 6.97 19.37 10.18
CA GLN A 334 7.09 20.83 10.18
C GLN A 334 8.52 21.33 9.97
N LYS A 335 9.52 20.60 10.49
CA LYS A 335 10.94 20.97 10.38
C LYS A 335 11.58 20.59 9.05
N PHE A 336 11.32 19.38 8.54
CA PHE A 336 12.02 18.80 7.40
C PHE A 336 11.12 18.48 6.20
N GLY A 337 9.80 18.68 6.33
CA GLY A 337 8.85 18.20 5.33
C GLY A 337 8.64 16.69 5.37
N LEU A 338 7.89 16.19 4.38
CA LEU A 338 7.60 14.75 4.24
C LEU A 338 8.78 13.97 3.63
N PHE A 339 9.60 14.63 2.82
CA PHE A 339 10.72 14.04 2.09
C PHE A 339 11.95 14.93 2.24
N ASP A 340 13.02 14.37 2.80
CA ASP A 340 14.28 15.09 3.01
C ASP A 340 15.45 14.10 3.03
N PRO A 341 16.65 14.49 2.51
CA PRO A 341 17.86 13.67 2.57
C PRO A 341 18.26 13.23 3.99
N VAL A 342 17.88 13.98 5.02
CA VAL A 342 18.16 13.63 6.44
C VAL A 342 17.59 12.26 6.83
N PHE A 343 16.54 11.80 6.14
CA PHE A 343 15.90 10.51 6.41
C PHE A 343 16.58 9.32 5.71
N LEU A 344 17.47 9.57 4.74
CA LEU A 344 18.04 8.56 3.85
C LEU A 344 18.79 7.46 4.63
N SER A 345 19.72 7.84 5.49
CA SER A 345 20.52 6.88 6.27
C SER A 345 19.63 5.96 7.11
N LYS A 346 18.68 6.53 7.84
CA LYS A 346 17.75 5.80 8.69
C LYS A 346 16.88 4.82 7.90
N ASN A 347 16.37 5.23 6.75
CA ASN A 347 15.52 4.38 5.90
C ASN A 347 16.32 3.27 5.21
N LEU A 348 17.54 3.55 4.75
CA LEU A 348 18.43 2.52 4.19
C LEU A 348 18.82 1.49 5.26
N THR A 349 19.14 1.93 6.49
CA THR A 349 19.40 1.02 7.60
C THR A 349 18.20 0.11 7.88
N ALA A 350 16.99 0.66 8.00
CA ALA A 350 15.79 -0.12 8.23
C ALA A 350 15.50 -1.13 7.09
N ALA A 351 15.79 -0.73 5.84
CA ALA A 351 15.54 -1.58 4.66
C ALA A 351 16.56 -2.71 4.51
N PHE A 352 17.85 -2.48 4.81
CA PHE A 352 18.89 -3.38 4.35
C PHE A 352 19.79 -3.98 5.44
N THR A 353 20.02 -3.28 6.56
CA THR A 353 21.05 -3.71 7.53
C THR A 353 20.52 -3.98 8.93
N LEU A 354 19.30 -3.58 9.26
CA LEU A 354 18.73 -3.74 10.59
C LEU A 354 18.47 -5.22 10.91
N LEU A 355 19.08 -5.73 11.97
CA LEU A 355 18.98 -7.12 12.41
C LEU A 355 18.33 -7.22 13.80
N PRO A 356 17.77 -8.37 14.19
CA PRO A 356 17.36 -8.60 15.56
C PRO A 356 18.56 -8.78 16.47
N ARG A 357 18.41 -8.41 17.74
CA ARG A 357 19.42 -8.64 18.80
C ARG A 357 19.03 -9.86 19.64
N PHE A 358 19.94 -10.80 19.80
CA PHE A 358 19.76 -11.94 20.68
C PHE A 358 20.26 -11.60 22.09
N ILE A 359 19.47 -11.99 23.10
CA ILE A 359 19.77 -11.77 24.52
C ILE A 359 19.62 -13.08 25.31
N PRO A 360 20.39 -13.28 26.42
CA PRO A 360 20.44 -14.56 27.13
C PRO A 360 19.20 -14.86 28.01
N HIS A 361 18.28 -13.91 28.14
CA HIS A 361 17.06 -14.03 28.96
C HIS A 361 15.81 -13.73 28.14
N SER A 362 14.64 -14.12 28.66
CA SER A 362 13.35 -13.80 27.99
C SER A 362 13.23 -12.29 27.69
N PRO A 363 12.80 -11.91 26.48
CA PRO A 363 12.19 -12.70 25.41
C PRO A 363 13.17 -13.33 24.41
N PHE A 364 14.47 -13.43 24.70
CA PHE A 364 15.56 -14.02 23.92
C PHE A 364 15.89 -13.30 22.61
N VAL A 365 14.92 -12.65 21.99
CA VAL A 365 15.08 -11.90 20.72
C VAL A 365 14.46 -10.52 20.89
N LEU A 366 15.22 -9.48 20.59
CA LEU A 366 14.73 -8.11 20.50
C LEU A 366 14.71 -7.67 19.05
N ILE A 367 13.59 -7.08 18.64
CA ILE A 367 13.34 -6.59 17.28
C ILE A 367 13.10 -5.08 17.37
N SER A 368 13.74 -4.31 16.50
CA SER A 368 13.44 -2.89 16.39
C SER A 368 12.02 -2.66 15.90
N LYS A 369 11.30 -1.70 16.46
CA LYS A 369 10.01 -1.24 15.91
C LYS A 369 10.15 -0.64 14.49
N HIS A 370 11.36 -0.30 14.07
CA HIS A 370 11.68 0.10 12.71
C HIS A 370 11.79 -1.08 11.74
N GLY A 371 11.59 -2.32 12.22
CA GLY A 371 11.57 -3.56 11.43
C GLY A 371 12.91 -4.26 11.37
N MET A 372 13.06 -5.11 10.38
CA MET A 372 14.28 -5.86 10.06
C MET A 372 14.55 -5.81 8.56
N SER A 373 15.83 -6.04 8.22
CA SER A 373 16.33 -6.09 6.84
C SER A 373 15.45 -6.91 5.91
N LEU A 374 15.26 -6.39 4.69
CA LEU A 374 14.58 -7.08 3.61
C LEU A 374 15.20 -8.45 3.30
N PHE A 375 16.54 -8.55 3.39
CA PHE A 375 17.26 -9.81 3.11
C PHE A 375 17.14 -10.83 4.24
N LEU A 376 16.92 -10.39 5.47
CA LEU A 376 16.63 -11.30 6.58
C LEU A 376 15.18 -11.83 6.49
N THR A 377 14.23 -10.95 6.21
CA THR A 377 12.81 -11.34 6.10
C THR A 377 12.50 -12.06 4.79
N THR A 378 13.32 -11.86 3.76
CA THR A 378 13.16 -12.51 2.45
C THR A 378 14.53 -12.94 1.89
N PRO A 379 15.16 -14.02 2.43
CA PRO A 379 16.51 -14.43 2.05
C PRO A 379 16.65 -14.76 0.55
N ALA A 380 15.58 -15.17 -0.08
CA ALA A 380 15.55 -15.45 -1.53
C ALA A 380 15.90 -14.22 -2.40
N PHE A 381 15.75 -12.99 -1.88
CA PHE A 381 16.13 -11.78 -2.63
C PHE A 381 17.65 -11.61 -2.78
N ILE A 382 18.47 -12.31 -2.03
CA ILE A 382 19.93 -12.37 -2.27
C ILE A 382 20.24 -12.89 -3.69
N TYR A 383 19.39 -13.75 -4.23
CA TYR A 383 19.55 -14.26 -5.59
C TYR A 383 19.35 -13.22 -6.69
N LEU A 384 18.79 -12.05 -6.37
CA LEU A 384 18.69 -10.92 -7.32
C LEU A 384 20.06 -10.41 -7.76
N PHE A 385 21.08 -10.51 -6.89
CA PHE A 385 22.46 -10.10 -7.18
C PHE A 385 23.27 -11.16 -7.96
N ARG A 386 22.74 -12.39 -8.07
CA ARG A 386 23.40 -13.42 -8.84
C ARG A 386 23.34 -13.09 -10.34
N PRO A 387 24.48 -13.07 -11.05
CA PRO A 387 24.50 -12.81 -12.48
C PRO A 387 23.57 -13.76 -13.24
N LEU A 388 22.84 -13.23 -14.22
CA LEU A 388 22.09 -14.05 -15.15
C LEU A 388 23.07 -14.71 -16.11
N ALA A 389 22.97 -16.04 -16.27
CA ALA A 389 23.66 -16.73 -17.35
C ALA A 389 23.11 -16.24 -18.68
N ARG A 390 23.97 -16.06 -19.69
CA ARG A 390 23.71 -15.63 -21.07
C ARG A 390 22.30 -15.04 -21.31
N ARG A 391 22.21 -13.71 -21.41
CA ARG A 391 20.97 -12.98 -21.70
C ARG A 391 20.80 -12.82 -23.20
N ASN A 392 19.59 -13.02 -23.69
CA ASN A 392 19.18 -12.46 -24.98
C ASN A 392 18.84 -10.96 -24.84
N SER A 393 18.58 -10.26 -25.96
CA SER A 393 18.23 -8.83 -25.97
C SER A 393 16.98 -8.55 -25.15
N ASP A 394 15.97 -9.40 -25.24
CA ASP A 394 14.66 -9.22 -24.60
C ASP A 394 14.76 -9.41 -23.08
N GLU A 395 15.45 -10.45 -22.61
CA GLU A 395 15.72 -10.65 -21.18
C GLU A 395 16.51 -9.47 -20.57
N THR A 396 17.44 -8.89 -21.35
CA THR A 396 18.20 -7.72 -20.93
C THR A 396 17.33 -6.49 -20.79
N PHE A 397 16.42 -6.25 -21.74
CA PHE A 397 15.45 -5.16 -21.67
C PHE A 397 14.54 -5.29 -20.44
N TRP A 398 13.90 -6.46 -20.27
CA TRP A 398 13.00 -6.71 -19.14
C TRP A 398 13.72 -6.61 -17.80
N HIS A 399 14.95 -7.06 -17.70
CA HIS A 399 15.74 -6.93 -16.48
C HIS A 399 16.01 -5.47 -16.12
N ARG A 400 16.37 -4.64 -17.11
CA ARG A 400 16.59 -3.19 -16.90
C ARG A 400 15.28 -2.48 -16.54
N LEU A 401 14.21 -2.79 -17.25
CA LEU A 401 12.88 -2.23 -16.99
C LEU A 401 12.40 -2.54 -15.56
N LEU A 402 12.47 -3.80 -15.14
CA LEU A 402 12.03 -4.20 -13.80
C LEU A 402 12.86 -3.52 -12.71
N TRP A 403 14.19 -3.46 -12.85
CA TRP A 403 15.04 -2.69 -11.92
C TRP A 403 14.74 -1.20 -11.93
N PHE A 404 14.51 -0.62 -13.09
CA PHE A 404 14.12 0.80 -13.20
C PHE A 404 12.84 1.09 -12.42
N VAL A 405 11.82 0.26 -12.56
CA VAL A 405 10.56 0.42 -11.83
C VAL A 405 10.76 0.21 -10.33
N VAL A 406 11.55 -0.80 -9.92
CA VAL A 406 11.89 -1.02 -8.50
C VAL A 406 12.55 0.22 -7.91
N LEU A 407 13.58 0.75 -8.56
CA LEU A 407 14.32 1.93 -8.06
C LEU A 407 13.45 3.17 -8.03
N LEU A 408 12.68 3.43 -9.10
CA LEU A 408 11.80 4.58 -9.20
C LEU A 408 10.73 4.58 -8.08
N THR A 409 10.25 3.38 -7.69
CA THR A 409 9.27 3.24 -6.61
C THR A 409 9.92 3.26 -5.23
N ALA A 410 11.12 2.68 -5.08
CA ALA A 410 11.80 2.57 -3.79
C ALA A 410 12.43 3.89 -3.31
N ILE A 411 12.98 4.70 -4.24
CA ILE A 411 13.68 5.94 -3.91
C ILE A 411 12.84 6.88 -3.04
N PRO A 412 11.56 7.19 -3.35
CA PRO A 412 10.75 8.05 -2.48
C PRO A 412 10.63 7.54 -1.04
N HIS A 413 10.59 6.21 -0.83
CA HIS A 413 10.52 5.65 0.51
C HIS A 413 11.79 5.90 1.34
N PHE A 414 12.95 5.99 0.69
CA PHE A 414 14.21 6.25 1.40
C PHE A 414 14.34 7.69 1.86
N PHE A 415 13.68 8.63 1.20
CA PHE A 415 13.64 10.04 1.57
C PHE A 415 12.45 10.39 2.47
N TYR A 416 11.53 9.44 2.71
CA TYR A 416 10.31 9.68 3.47
C TYR A 416 10.60 9.79 4.98
N GLN A 417 9.86 10.66 5.66
CA GLN A 417 10.03 10.99 7.08
C GLN A 417 9.86 9.80 8.04
N ASN A 418 9.24 8.70 7.59
CA ASN A 418 8.94 7.52 8.39
C ASN A 418 9.53 6.25 7.76
N THR A 419 10.18 5.41 8.57
CA THR A 419 10.74 4.11 8.14
C THR A 419 9.68 3.03 7.90
N GLY A 420 8.40 3.31 8.19
CA GLY A 420 7.34 2.31 8.28
C GLY A 420 7.06 1.83 9.72
N TYR A 421 7.48 2.61 10.70
CA TYR A 421 7.21 2.39 12.13
C TYR A 421 5.69 2.28 12.43
N GLU A 422 5.20 1.32 13.15
CA GLU A 422 5.75 0.09 13.69
C GLU A 422 5.66 -1.05 12.65
N GLN A 423 6.72 -1.88 12.56
CA GLN A 423 6.74 -3.00 11.60
C GLN A 423 7.64 -4.14 12.10
N PHE A 424 7.40 -5.37 11.58
CA PHE A 424 8.25 -6.53 11.83
C PHE A 424 9.42 -6.61 10.82
N GLY A 425 9.14 -6.40 9.54
CA GLY A 425 10.10 -6.28 8.45
C GLY A 425 9.82 -5.03 7.64
N TYR A 426 10.71 -4.65 6.72
CA TYR A 426 10.59 -3.42 5.94
C TYR A 426 9.38 -3.45 5.00
N ARG A 427 8.21 -3.04 5.52
CA ARG A 427 6.89 -3.19 4.86
C ARG A 427 6.73 -2.39 3.58
N PHE A 428 7.43 -1.25 3.42
CA PHE A 428 7.35 -0.45 2.20
C PHE A 428 7.90 -1.17 0.97
N SER A 429 8.66 -2.24 1.15
CA SER A 429 9.09 -3.11 0.05
C SER A 429 7.91 -3.72 -0.72
N LEU A 430 6.71 -3.83 -0.13
CA LEU A 430 5.54 -4.35 -0.81
C LEU A 430 5.15 -3.55 -2.06
N ASP A 431 5.43 -2.25 -2.09
CA ASP A 431 5.13 -1.39 -3.24
C ASP A 431 5.91 -1.80 -4.51
N TYR A 432 7.04 -2.50 -4.35
CA TYR A 432 7.86 -2.98 -5.48
C TYR A 432 8.17 -4.50 -5.44
N THR A 433 7.66 -5.24 -4.46
CA THR A 433 7.90 -6.70 -4.32
C THR A 433 7.42 -7.48 -5.54
N VAL A 434 6.32 -7.08 -6.18
CA VAL A 434 5.83 -7.69 -7.43
C VAL A 434 6.94 -7.73 -8.47
N TYR A 435 7.63 -6.62 -8.68
CA TYR A 435 8.71 -6.49 -9.67
C TYR A 435 9.98 -7.25 -9.26
N LEU A 436 10.28 -7.33 -7.96
CA LEU A 436 11.39 -8.15 -7.44
C LEU A 436 11.14 -9.64 -7.70
N VAL A 437 9.91 -10.12 -7.55
CA VAL A 437 9.56 -11.52 -7.86
C VAL A 437 9.62 -11.77 -9.36
N LEU A 438 9.20 -10.83 -10.20
CA LEU A 438 9.37 -10.92 -11.65
C LEU A 438 10.84 -10.95 -12.07
N LEU A 439 11.72 -10.20 -11.40
CA LEU A 439 13.18 -10.28 -11.60
C LEU A 439 13.74 -11.67 -11.26
N LEU A 440 13.20 -12.34 -10.24
CA LEU A 440 13.57 -13.74 -9.93
C LEU A 440 13.00 -14.73 -10.94
N ALA A 441 11.84 -14.43 -11.51
CA ALA A 441 11.22 -15.24 -12.56
C ALA A 441 11.95 -15.12 -13.89
N LEU A 442 12.53 -13.94 -14.16
CA LEU A 442 13.20 -13.63 -15.41
C LEU A 442 14.46 -14.46 -15.59
N GLY A 443 14.69 -14.88 -16.83
CA GLY A 443 15.87 -15.63 -17.21
C GLY A 443 15.82 -17.11 -16.76
N ARG A 444 16.92 -17.84 -16.99
CA ARG A 444 17.03 -19.27 -16.75
C ARG A 444 17.74 -19.61 -15.44
N ARG A 445 17.56 -18.79 -14.40
CA ARG A 445 18.15 -19.09 -13.08
C ARG A 445 17.54 -20.38 -12.54
N PRO A 446 18.34 -21.41 -12.18
CA PRO A 446 17.79 -22.66 -11.67
C PRO A 446 17.12 -22.42 -10.30
N ILE A 447 15.90 -22.91 -10.14
CA ILE A 447 15.23 -23.02 -8.84
C ILE A 447 15.71 -24.33 -8.18
N GLY A 448 16.98 -24.34 -7.80
CA GLY A 448 17.61 -25.45 -7.10
C GLY A 448 17.20 -25.54 -5.63
N TRP A 449 17.73 -26.55 -4.92
CA TRP A 449 17.42 -26.80 -3.52
C TRP A 449 17.77 -25.62 -2.61
N ALA A 450 18.91 -24.96 -2.83
CA ALA A 450 19.36 -23.82 -2.02
C ALA A 450 18.41 -22.62 -2.15
N PHE A 451 17.90 -22.35 -3.36
CA PHE A 451 16.88 -21.32 -3.56
C PHE A 451 15.56 -21.68 -2.87
N LYS A 452 15.11 -22.93 -2.96
CA LYS A 452 13.91 -23.41 -2.25
C LYS A 452 14.09 -23.32 -0.75
N ALA A 453 15.26 -23.69 -0.23
CA ALA A 453 15.59 -23.54 1.20
C ALA A 453 15.52 -22.07 1.64
N SER A 454 16.02 -21.13 0.83
CA SER A 454 15.91 -19.69 1.13
C SER A 454 14.47 -19.19 1.11
N ILE A 455 13.60 -19.74 0.27
CA ILE A 455 12.15 -19.47 0.29
C ILE A 455 11.55 -19.97 1.61
N LEU A 456 11.83 -21.22 1.99
CA LEU A 456 11.29 -21.79 3.24
C LEU A 456 11.80 -21.06 4.48
N ALA A 457 13.07 -20.61 4.47
CA ALA A 457 13.60 -19.74 5.53
C ALA A 457 12.81 -18.42 5.62
N GLY A 458 12.53 -17.77 4.48
CA GLY A 458 11.66 -16.58 4.44
C GLY A 458 10.25 -16.86 4.98
N VAL A 459 9.65 -18.00 4.62
CA VAL A 459 8.35 -18.42 5.16
C VAL A 459 8.41 -18.57 6.68
N ALA A 460 9.45 -19.22 7.22
CA ALA A 460 9.63 -19.40 8.67
C ALA A 460 9.78 -18.05 9.39
N VAL A 461 10.61 -17.13 8.87
CA VAL A 461 10.81 -15.80 9.47
C VAL A 461 9.50 -15.00 9.46
N ASN A 462 8.77 -14.96 8.35
CA ASN A 462 7.53 -14.20 8.28
C ASN A 462 6.38 -14.86 9.07
N ALA A 463 6.34 -16.21 9.17
CA ALA A 463 5.43 -16.92 10.08
C ALA A 463 5.71 -16.57 11.55
N PHE A 464 6.99 -16.47 11.95
CA PHE A 464 7.37 -15.96 13.26
C PHE A 464 6.86 -14.52 13.44
N GLY A 465 6.98 -13.65 12.41
CA GLY A 465 6.40 -12.31 12.44
C GLY A 465 4.88 -12.32 12.66
N VAL A 466 4.14 -13.21 12.00
CA VAL A 466 2.69 -13.41 12.23
C VAL A 466 2.40 -13.78 13.69
N ALA A 467 3.24 -14.64 14.28
CA ALA A 467 3.05 -15.12 15.63
C ALA A 467 3.35 -14.06 16.71
N VAL A 468 4.36 -13.19 16.50
CA VAL A 468 4.86 -12.32 17.58
C VAL A 468 4.51 -10.83 17.40
N PHE A 469 4.39 -10.34 16.16
CA PHE A 469 4.18 -8.91 15.94
C PHE A 469 2.81 -8.46 16.49
N LYS A 470 2.83 -7.41 17.33
CA LYS A 470 1.67 -6.90 18.09
C LYS A 470 0.99 -7.94 19.02
N ARG A 471 1.63 -9.10 19.26
CA ARG A 471 1.17 -10.11 20.23
C ARG A 471 2.14 -10.25 21.41
N VAL A 472 3.43 -10.00 21.17
CA VAL A 472 4.49 -10.12 22.17
C VAL A 472 5.24 -8.78 22.24
N PRO A 473 4.63 -7.72 22.84
CA PRO A 473 5.21 -6.36 22.82
C PRO A 473 6.61 -6.26 23.44
N GLN A 474 6.93 -7.12 24.40
CA GLN A 474 8.23 -7.17 25.06
C GLN A 474 9.38 -7.55 24.13
N MET A 475 9.14 -8.08 22.94
CA MET A 475 10.16 -8.33 21.93
C MET A 475 10.51 -7.08 21.11
N PHE A 476 9.69 -6.03 21.16
CA PHE A 476 9.86 -4.87 20.28
C PHE A 476 10.40 -3.65 21.02
N ARG A 477 11.42 -3.00 20.45
CA ARG A 477 12.13 -1.85 21.04
C ARG A 477 12.18 -0.68 20.05
N GLU A 478 12.24 0.55 20.60
CA GLU A 478 12.37 1.79 19.81
C GLU A 478 13.73 1.92 19.11
N GLU A 479 14.75 1.28 19.67
CA GLU A 479 16.14 1.44 19.29
C GLU A 479 16.44 0.82 17.92
N PHE A 480 17.41 1.43 17.22
CA PHE A 480 18.08 0.81 16.10
C PHE A 480 19.20 -0.08 16.62
N PHE A 481 19.07 -1.38 16.41
CA PHE A 481 20.19 -2.31 16.64
C PHE A 481 21.06 -2.30 15.37
N VAL A 482 22.16 -1.59 15.41
CA VAL A 482 23.15 -1.52 14.33
C VAL A 482 24.37 -2.34 14.74
#